data_9d29a236746425c3282f9ab2a2e0b61a
#
_entry.id   9d29a236746425c3282f9ab2a2e0b61a
#
_cell.length_a   1.000
_cell.length_b   1.000
_cell.length_c   1.000
_cell.angle_alpha   90.00
_cell.angle_beta   90.00
_cell.angle_gamma   90.00
#
_symmetry.space_group_name_H-M   'P 1'
#
loop_
_entity.id
_entity.type
_entity.pdbx_description
1 polymer ?
#
loop_
_entity_poly.entity_id
_entity_poly.type
_entity_poly.pdbx_seq_one_letter_code
_entity_poly.pdbx_strand_id
1 'polypeptide(L)'
;PTPEQEDFIQKLMEFAKTGDATILGRLPLSETEEKAKMLIATDYARKMALDMRMIDPTCEDHPDNKASHCAKMIADYYKRYDNYKGTQFVFSDLGTYRPGEWNVYSEIKRKLIEDYGIPSSEIRFIQECKNEKARKAVIAAMNEGSVRVLFGSTSMLGTGVNAQKRCVAIHHLDTPWRPSDLAQRDGRGVRAGNEIAKIYADNKVDVIIYAVEKSLDSYKFNLLHCKQTFISQLKSGALGARTIDEGAMDEKSGMNFSEYMAILSGNTDLLDKAKLEKKIASLEGERKSFNKGKRDSETKLQSKTAELGNNKASLKGMTEDYGKFIGKARKDKDGNILNLITLDGVESTNLEVIGKHLQMLAEKETTGGQYKRIGEIYGFPVKIVSKTSFENGLPFVDNRFFVEGNYKYQYNYGHIAKSDPIAAANNFLNALQKIPSYIEQYDSRCKALEKEIPQLEEIAGKTWKKEEELKGLKAELAALDRKIQLELTPPTEKECKEEEKNTDNVEVIANADIRNKHQHFSKVKI
;
A
#
# COMPACT_ATOMS: atom_id res chain seq x y z
N PRO A 1 -9.97 30.28 13.49
CA PRO A 1 -8.68 30.78 13.02
C PRO A 1 -8.59 32.29 13.17
N THR A 2 -7.37 32.85 13.24
CA THR A 2 -7.14 34.29 13.16
C THR A 2 -7.27 34.77 11.71
N PRO A 3 -7.44 36.10 11.45
CA PRO A 3 -7.53 36.60 10.07
C PRO A 3 -6.32 36.21 9.20
N GLU A 4 -5.10 36.25 9.74
CA GLU A 4 -3.90 35.81 9.00
C GLU A 4 -3.92 34.30 8.71
N GLN A 5 -4.47 33.50 9.64
CA GLN A 5 -4.63 32.05 9.42
C GLN A 5 -5.66 31.78 8.32
N GLU A 6 -6.77 32.53 8.25
CA GLU A 6 -7.78 32.40 7.20
C GLU A 6 -7.20 32.75 5.83
N ASP A 7 -6.45 33.85 5.72
CA ASP A 7 -5.76 34.21 4.48
C ASP A 7 -4.75 33.15 4.06
N PHE A 8 -3.99 32.65 5.02
CA PHE A 8 -3.00 31.61 4.73
C PHE A 8 -3.63 30.25 4.35
N ILE A 9 -4.81 29.93 4.88
CA ILE A 9 -5.59 28.75 4.45
C ILE A 9 -5.89 28.86 2.94
N GLN A 10 -6.32 30.03 2.46
CA GLN A 10 -6.59 30.24 1.02
C GLN A 10 -5.30 30.05 0.19
N LYS A 11 -4.18 30.61 0.63
CA LYS A 11 -2.87 30.42 -0.01
C LYS A 11 -2.45 28.95 -0.06
N LEU A 12 -2.67 28.19 1.02
CA LEU A 12 -2.40 26.75 1.06
C LEU A 12 -3.29 25.95 0.10
N MET A 13 -4.57 26.33 -0.02
CA MET A 13 -5.49 25.70 -0.96
C MET A 13 -5.05 25.93 -2.41
N GLU A 14 -4.63 27.14 -2.74
CA GLU A 14 -4.13 27.49 -4.06
C GLU A 14 -2.80 26.80 -4.38
N PHE A 15 -1.86 26.77 -3.44
CA PHE A 15 -0.62 26.01 -3.57
C PHE A 15 -0.87 24.51 -3.78
N ALA A 16 -1.76 23.92 -3.00
CA ALA A 16 -2.10 22.51 -3.16
C ALA A 16 -2.69 22.20 -4.55
N LYS A 17 -3.46 23.14 -5.11
CA LYS A 17 -4.06 23.05 -6.45
C LYS A 17 -3.03 23.23 -7.57
N THR A 18 -2.26 24.30 -7.51
CA THR A 18 -1.36 24.73 -8.60
C THR A 18 0.04 24.14 -8.52
N GLY A 19 0.56 23.93 -7.30
CA GLY A 19 1.96 23.59 -7.04
C GLY A 19 2.88 24.81 -6.99
N ASP A 20 2.34 26.03 -7.17
CA ASP A 20 3.12 27.26 -7.13
C ASP A 20 3.55 27.61 -5.70
N ALA A 21 4.80 27.31 -5.36
CA ALA A 21 5.36 27.56 -4.04
C ALA A 21 5.61 29.04 -3.75
N THR A 22 5.59 29.90 -4.76
CA THR A 22 5.78 31.35 -4.59
C THR A 22 4.64 31.99 -3.80
N ILE A 23 3.44 31.42 -3.87
CA ILE A 23 2.26 31.80 -3.08
C ILE A 23 2.53 31.70 -1.56
N LEU A 24 3.39 30.73 -1.17
CA LEU A 24 3.82 30.52 0.22
C LEU A 24 5.10 31.28 0.59
N GLY A 25 5.58 32.18 -0.27
CA GLY A 25 6.83 32.91 -0.07
C GLY A 25 8.10 32.07 -0.24
N ARG A 26 8.03 30.94 -0.96
CA ARG A 26 9.15 30.04 -1.24
C ARG A 26 9.66 30.19 -2.66
N LEU A 27 10.87 29.66 -2.91
CA LEU A 27 11.34 29.38 -4.26
C LEU A 27 10.48 28.29 -4.93
N PRO A 28 10.40 28.26 -6.28
CA PRO A 28 9.72 27.20 -7.00
C PRO A 28 10.20 25.81 -6.57
N LEU A 29 9.28 24.83 -6.57
CA LEU A 29 9.60 23.47 -6.16
C LEU A 29 10.59 22.81 -7.13
N SER A 30 11.51 22.03 -6.59
CA SER A 30 12.33 21.09 -7.35
C SER A 30 11.50 19.87 -7.76
N GLU A 31 11.95 19.07 -8.73
CA GLU A 31 11.26 17.83 -9.18
C GLU A 31 10.98 16.83 -8.04
N THR A 32 11.85 16.76 -7.04
CA THR A 32 11.65 15.93 -5.85
C THR A 32 10.61 16.51 -4.90
N GLU A 33 10.58 17.83 -4.76
CA GLU A 33 9.60 18.52 -3.94
C GLU A 33 8.20 18.52 -4.56
N GLU A 34 8.09 18.55 -5.90
CA GLU A 34 6.79 18.41 -6.58
C GLU A 34 6.11 17.08 -6.24
N LYS A 35 6.87 15.99 -6.16
CA LYS A 35 6.37 14.68 -5.72
C LYS A 35 5.93 14.69 -4.25
N ALA A 36 6.52 15.56 -3.45
CA ALA A 36 6.24 15.73 -2.02
C ALA A 36 5.34 16.95 -1.75
N LYS A 37 4.72 17.55 -2.74
CA LYS A 37 3.90 18.77 -2.63
C LYS A 37 2.90 18.73 -1.48
N MET A 38 2.16 17.64 -1.35
CA MET A 38 1.16 17.49 -0.29
C MET A 38 1.78 17.35 1.11
N LEU A 39 2.98 16.82 1.22
CA LEU A 39 3.71 16.77 2.47
C LEU A 39 4.16 18.16 2.90
N ILE A 40 4.64 18.98 1.95
CA ILE A 40 4.98 20.40 2.17
C ILE A 40 3.75 21.17 2.61
N ALA A 41 2.62 21.03 1.90
CA ALA A 41 1.36 21.66 2.28
C ALA A 41 0.92 21.29 3.71
N THR A 42 1.06 20.01 4.06
CA THR A 42 0.73 19.50 5.41
C THR A 42 1.64 20.10 6.49
N ASP A 43 2.93 20.26 6.23
CA ASP A 43 3.87 20.88 7.17
C ASP A 43 3.51 22.37 7.43
N TYR A 44 3.22 23.12 6.35
CA TYR A 44 2.77 24.51 6.48
C TYR A 44 1.42 24.62 7.20
N ALA A 45 0.46 23.72 6.92
CA ALA A 45 -0.82 23.69 7.64
C ALA A 45 -0.65 23.42 9.15
N ARG A 46 0.29 22.57 9.54
CA ARG A 46 0.63 22.33 10.96
C ARG A 46 1.26 23.55 11.62
N LYS A 47 2.18 24.20 10.94
CA LYS A 47 2.85 25.41 11.43
C LYS A 47 1.85 26.55 11.59
N MET A 48 1.05 26.83 10.56
CA MET A 48 -0.03 27.83 10.59
C MET A 48 -0.99 27.59 11.74
N ALA A 49 -1.45 26.35 11.93
CA ALA A 49 -2.38 26.00 13.01
C ALA A 49 -1.76 26.16 14.40
N LEU A 50 -0.44 26.08 14.55
CA LEU A 50 0.23 26.29 15.82
C LEU A 50 0.48 27.78 16.07
N ASP A 51 1.19 28.45 15.17
CA ASP A 51 1.44 29.91 15.20
C ASP A 51 1.95 30.39 13.84
N MET A 52 1.38 31.48 13.31
CA MET A 52 1.77 32.04 12.02
C MET A 52 3.23 32.50 11.98
N ARG A 53 3.79 32.94 13.12
CA ARG A 53 5.21 33.34 13.22
C ARG A 53 6.21 32.20 12.99
N MET A 54 5.74 30.96 12.96
CA MET A 54 6.57 29.81 12.49
C MET A 54 6.78 29.78 10.98
N ILE A 55 5.96 30.50 10.24
CA ILE A 55 6.01 30.59 8.79
C ILE A 55 6.61 31.92 8.39
N ASP A 56 6.03 32.99 8.89
CA ASP A 56 6.46 34.36 8.68
C ASP A 56 6.71 35.05 10.04
N PRO A 57 7.98 35.25 10.43
CA PRO A 57 8.31 35.92 11.68
C PRO A 57 7.83 37.35 11.79
N THR A 58 7.37 37.99 10.71
CA THR A 58 6.84 39.35 10.70
C THR A 58 5.37 39.42 11.10
N CYS A 59 4.67 38.28 11.20
CA CYS A 59 3.30 38.25 11.71
C CYS A 59 3.22 38.74 13.12
N GLU A 60 2.13 39.48 13.44
CA GLU A 60 1.89 39.98 14.78
C GLU A 60 1.41 38.87 15.74
N ASP A 61 1.54 39.18 17.05
CA ASP A 61 1.04 38.34 18.12
C ASP A 61 -0.46 38.53 18.31
N HIS A 62 -1.26 37.63 17.75
CA HIS A 62 -2.71 37.74 17.87
C HIS A 62 -3.22 37.18 19.21
N PRO A 63 -4.15 37.90 19.91
CA PRO A 63 -4.66 37.47 21.21
C PRO A 63 -5.40 36.13 21.20
N ASP A 64 -5.97 35.76 20.04
CA ASP A 64 -6.71 34.50 19.84
C ASP A 64 -5.86 33.38 19.22
N ASN A 65 -4.53 33.50 19.16
CA ASN A 65 -3.68 32.41 18.73
C ASN A 65 -3.53 31.34 19.83
N LYS A 66 -3.08 30.15 19.47
CA LYS A 66 -2.92 29.02 20.41
C LYS A 66 -1.96 29.35 21.56
N ALA A 67 -0.90 30.09 21.29
CA ALA A 67 0.07 30.46 22.31
C ALA A 67 -0.58 31.31 23.40
N SER A 68 -1.40 32.29 23.02
CA SER A 68 -2.14 33.15 23.93
C SER A 68 -3.18 32.40 24.77
N HIS A 69 -3.99 31.55 24.09
CA HIS A 69 -4.96 30.71 24.78
C HIS A 69 -4.30 29.73 25.76
N CYS A 70 -3.18 29.11 25.36
CA CYS A 70 -2.44 28.20 26.21
C CYS A 70 -1.87 28.91 27.42
N ALA A 71 -1.23 30.07 27.23
CA ALA A 71 -0.71 30.88 28.33
C ALA A 71 -1.79 31.27 29.35
N LYS A 72 -2.96 31.72 28.86
CA LYS A 72 -4.13 32.04 29.70
C LYS A 72 -4.59 30.83 30.50
N MET A 73 -4.81 29.69 29.86
CA MET A 73 -5.25 28.48 30.55
C MET A 73 -4.24 28.00 31.60
N ILE A 74 -2.93 28.02 31.28
CA ILE A 74 -1.87 27.69 32.24
C ILE A 74 -1.93 28.65 33.45
N ALA A 75 -2.10 29.94 33.22
CA ALA A 75 -2.17 30.93 34.28
C ALA A 75 -3.42 30.74 35.17
N ASP A 76 -4.57 30.35 34.58
CA ASP A 76 -5.79 30.07 35.34
C ASP A 76 -5.62 28.83 36.25
N TYR A 77 -4.99 27.76 35.77
CA TYR A 77 -4.66 26.58 36.58
C TYR A 77 -3.58 26.89 37.60
N TYR A 78 -2.58 27.71 37.25
CA TYR A 78 -1.53 28.14 38.18
C TYR A 78 -2.12 28.88 39.38
N LYS A 79 -3.01 29.85 39.17
CA LYS A 79 -3.71 30.61 40.22
C LYS A 79 -4.65 29.71 41.03
N ARG A 80 -5.45 28.88 40.37
CA ARG A 80 -6.41 27.98 41.03
C ARG A 80 -5.76 27.03 42.02
N TYR A 81 -4.57 26.52 41.71
CA TYR A 81 -3.85 25.54 42.52
C TYR A 81 -2.55 26.11 43.15
N ASP A 82 -2.48 27.41 43.32
CA ASP A 82 -1.25 28.05 43.88
C ASP A 82 -0.95 27.62 45.29
N ASN A 83 -1.94 27.61 46.17
CA ASN A 83 -1.81 27.17 47.57
C ASN A 83 -1.29 25.72 47.69
N TYR A 84 -1.53 24.89 46.70
CA TYR A 84 -1.18 23.50 46.71
C TYR A 84 0.02 23.18 45.81
N LYS A 85 0.62 24.18 45.20
CA LYS A 85 1.74 24.02 44.24
C LYS A 85 1.41 22.99 43.13
N GLY A 86 0.20 23.06 42.59
CA GLY A 86 -0.23 22.20 41.47
C GLY A 86 0.62 22.41 40.21
N THR A 87 0.97 21.35 39.52
CA THR A 87 1.87 21.38 38.35
C THR A 87 1.16 21.02 37.05
N GLN A 88 1.73 21.45 35.93
CA GLN A 88 1.13 21.30 34.61
C GLN A 88 2.16 20.81 33.59
N PHE A 89 1.75 19.94 32.65
CA PHE A 89 2.55 19.56 31.50
C PHE A 89 2.04 20.27 30.25
N VAL A 90 2.97 20.68 29.38
CA VAL A 90 2.67 21.24 28.06
C VAL A 90 3.39 20.45 27.00
N PHE A 91 2.63 19.82 26.10
CA PHE A 91 3.14 18.97 25.04
C PHE A 91 2.98 19.62 23.66
N SER A 92 4.05 19.62 22.89
CA SER A 92 4.05 19.83 21.45
C SER A 92 5.24 19.11 20.82
N ASP A 93 5.06 18.53 19.64
CA ASP A 93 6.15 17.97 18.84
C ASP A 93 6.66 18.99 17.80
N LEU A 94 5.98 20.13 17.67
CA LEU A 94 6.33 21.23 16.78
C LEU A 94 6.53 22.52 17.60
N GLY A 95 7.39 23.44 17.11
CA GLY A 95 7.65 24.73 17.80
C GLY A 95 8.29 24.59 19.16
N THR A 96 9.06 23.50 19.37
CA THR A 96 9.76 23.21 20.62
C THR A 96 10.93 24.16 20.85
N TYR A 97 11.37 24.26 22.12
CA TYR A 97 12.45 25.14 22.51
C TYR A 97 13.75 24.92 21.72
N ARG A 98 14.27 26.02 21.16
CA ARG A 98 15.58 26.13 20.52
C ARG A 98 16.27 27.41 21.00
N PRO A 99 17.50 27.32 21.56
CA PRO A 99 18.23 28.48 22.00
C PRO A 99 18.53 29.44 20.85
N GLY A 100 18.25 30.74 21.03
CA GLY A 100 18.57 31.78 20.06
C GLY A 100 17.60 31.90 18.88
N GLU A 101 16.61 31.03 18.77
CA GLU A 101 15.56 31.10 17.77
C GLU A 101 14.20 31.34 18.41
N TRP A 102 13.34 32.13 17.73
CA TRP A 102 11.95 32.23 18.13
C TRP A 102 11.26 30.86 18.06
N ASN A 103 10.52 30.49 19.06
CA ASN A 103 9.74 29.27 19.12
C ASN A 103 8.53 29.43 20.02
N VAL A 104 7.49 28.63 19.81
CA VAL A 104 6.22 28.72 20.52
C VAL A 104 6.37 28.47 22.01
N TYR A 105 7.27 27.61 22.46
CA TYR A 105 7.53 27.38 23.89
C TYR A 105 8.07 28.61 24.57
N SER A 106 9.06 29.28 23.97
CA SER A 106 9.63 30.53 24.48
C SER A 106 8.59 31.64 24.49
N GLU A 107 7.72 31.70 23.51
CA GLU A 107 6.65 32.69 23.43
C GLU A 107 5.61 32.49 24.53
N ILE A 108 5.15 31.25 24.76
CA ILE A 108 4.23 30.97 25.88
C ILE A 108 4.90 31.30 27.23
N LYS A 109 6.18 30.94 27.40
CA LYS A 109 6.94 31.27 28.60
C LYS A 109 7.02 32.78 28.80
N ARG A 110 7.31 33.58 27.75
CA ARG A 110 7.32 35.05 27.80
C ARG A 110 5.97 35.58 28.30
N LYS A 111 4.85 35.12 27.67
CA LYS A 111 3.50 35.52 28.07
C LYS A 111 3.21 35.16 29.55
N LEU A 112 3.59 33.96 29.99
CA LEU A 112 3.39 33.57 31.41
C LEU A 112 4.14 34.45 32.38
N ILE A 113 5.33 34.94 32.02
CA ILE A 113 6.14 35.83 32.86
C ILE A 113 5.61 37.26 32.76
N GLU A 114 5.47 37.81 31.55
CA GLU A 114 5.20 39.24 31.34
C GLU A 114 3.71 39.57 31.57
N ASP A 115 2.78 38.75 31.05
CA ASP A 115 1.35 39.06 31.11
C ASP A 115 0.69 38.50 32.37
N TYR A 116 1.21 37.39 32.94
CA TYR A 116 0.59 36.72 34.09
C TYR A 116 1.43 36.71 35.35
N GLY A 117 2.68 37.22 35.33
CA GLY A 117 3.54 37.37 36.50
C GLY A 117 4.05 36.06 37.11
N ILE A 118 4.07 34.95 36.34
CA ILE A 118 4.58 33.67 36.85
C ILE A 118 6.12 33.68 36.85
N PRO A 119 6.77 33.30 37.95
CA PRO A 119 8.22 33.33 38.04
C PRO A 119 8.90 32.46 37.00
N SER A 120 9.90 32.97 36.28
CA SER A 120 10.65 32.23 35.26
C SER A 120 11.29 30.95 35.78
N SER A 121 11.66 30.91 37.08
CA SER A 121 12.23 29.73 37.75
C SER A 121 11.26 28.56 37.86
N GLU A 122 9.95 28.82 37.85
CA GLU A 122 8.89 27.82 37.96
C GLU A 122 8.46 27.23 36.59
N ILE A 123 9.02 27.76 35.48
CA ILE A 123 8.72 27.34 34.09
C ILE A 123 9.98 26.76 33.48
N ARG A 124 9.95 25.50 33.08
CA ARG A 124 11.11 24.78 32.51
C ARG A 124 10.79 24.10 31.21
N PHE A 125 11.81 24.01 30.35
CA PHE A 125 11.78 23.18 29.13
C PHE A 125 12.63 21.94 29.36
N ILE A 126 12.10 20.76 29.04
CA ILE A 126 12.87 19.52 29.20
C ILE A 126 14.10 19.50 28.27
N GLN A 127 14.06 20.24 27.18
CA GLN A 127 15.17 20.42 26.23
C GLN A 127 16.37 21.14 26.84
N GLU A 128 16.20 21.89 27.91
CA GLU A 128 17.30 22.54 28.62
C GLU A 128 18.18 21.53 29.40
N CYS A 129 17.65 20.32 29.64
CA CYS A 129 18.34 19.27 30.38
C CYS A 129 19.39 18.56 29.49
N LYS A 130 20.67 18.95 29.64
CA LYS A 130 21.79 18.40 28.87
C LYS A 130 22.15 16.95 29.19
N ASN A 131 21.76 16.48 30.37
CA ASN A 131 22.07 15.13 30.83
C ASN A 131 20.96 14.56 31.73
N GLU A 132 21.06 13.27 32.05
CA GLU A 132 20.05 12.59 32.85
C GLU A 132 19.96 13.10 34.29
N LYS A 133 21.06 13.58 34.86
CA LYS A 133 21.07 14.19 36.22
C LYS A 133 20.22 15.45 36.25
N ALA A 134 20.38 16.34 35.25
CA ALA A 134 19.58 17.56 35.15
C ALA A 134 18.10 17.22 34.92
N ARG A 135 17.81 16.21 34.11
CA ARG A 135 16.45 15.74 33.88
C ARG A 135 15.80 15.20 35.17
N LYS A 136 16.50 14.38 35.93
CA LYS A 136 16.02 13.90 37.24
C LYS A 136 15.77 15.03 38.21
N ALA A 137 16.62 16.07 38.22
CA ALA A 137 16.43 17.26 39.07
C ALA A 137 15.15 18.04 38.72
N VAL A 138 14.85 18.26 37.44
CA VAL A 138 13.60 18.90 37.00
C VAL A 138 12.37 18.06 37.37
N ILE A 139 12.45 16.74 37.24
CA ILE A 139 11.36 15.82 37.64
C ILE A 139 11.13 15.90 39.17
N ALA A 140 12.19 15.94 39.97
CA ALA A 140 12.08 16.10 41.41
C ALA A 140 11.44 17.44 41.75
N ALA A 141 11.89 18.54 41.12
CA ALA A 141 11.35 19.88 41.28
C ALA A 141 9.86 20.00 40.93
N MET A 142 9.41 19.26 39.89
CA MET A 142 7.97 19.12 39.57
C MET A 142 7.21 18.41 40.69
N ASN A 143 7.73 17.30 41.21
CA ASN A 143 7.08 16.57 42.31
C ASN A 143 7.07 17.33 43.63
N GLU A 144 8.02 18.25 43.86
CA GLU A 144 8.07 19.15 44.99
C GLU A 144 7.21 20.40 44.83
N GLY A 145 6.89 20.75 43.56
CA GLY A 145 6.12 21.95 43.24
C GLY A 145 6.94 23.24 43.13
N SER A 146 8.28 23.14 43.08
CA SER A 146 9.17 24.28 42.81
C SER A 146 9.25 24.60 41.31
N VAL A 147 8.99 23.62 40.44
CA VAL A 147 8.69 23.82 39.00
C VAL A 147 7.21 23.52 38.81
N ARG A 148 6.47 24.48 38.30
CA ARG A 148 5.01 24.42 38.16
C ARG A 148 4.56 24.09 36.73
N VAL A 149 5.36 24.44 35.72
CA VAL A 149 5.04 24.25 34.32
C VAL A 149 6.25 23.59 33.60
N LEU A 150 6.03 22.42 33.04
CA LEU A 150 7.06 21.69 32.29
C LEU A 150 6.62 21.47 30.85
N PHE A 151 7.41 22.01 29.92
CA PHE A 151 7.23 21.83 28.49
C PHE A 151 8.09 20.69 27.93
N GLY A 152 7.55 19.94 26.98
CA GLY A 152 8.34 18.94 26.25
C GLY A 152 7.59 18.25 25.14
N SER A 153 8.34 17.59 24.27
CA SER A 153 7.80 16.77 23.17
C SER A 153 7.43 15.36 23.63
N THR A 154 6.67 14.65 22.80
CA THR A 154 6.34 13.23 23.03
C THR A 154 7.61 12.40 23.25
N SER A 155 8.64 12.61 22.43
CA SER A 155 9.91 11.89 22.51
C SER A 155 10.68 12.19 23.79
N MET A 156 10.64 13.42 24.28
CA MET A 156 11.43 13.87 25.43
C MET A 156 10.74 13.58 26.79
N LEU A 157 9.43 13.72 26.85
CA LEU A 157 8.65 13.47 28.08
C LEU A 157 7.91 12.12 28.03
N GLY A 158 7.81 11.49 26.87
CA GLY A 158 7.02 10.27 26.64
C GLY A 158 7.55 9.02 27.34
N THR A 159 8.83 8.96 27.76
CA THR A 159 9.41 7.79 28.43
C THR A 159 10.17 8.19 29.70
N GLY A 160 10.04 7.37 30.78
CA GLY A 160 10.86 7.49 31.98
C GLY A 160 10.60 8.71 32.89
N VAL A 161 9.56 9.51 32.63
CA VAL A 161 9.23 10.70 33.45
C VAL A 161 8.13 10.35 34.45
N ASN A 162 8.43 10.48 35.75
CA ASN A 162 7.50 10.27 36.85
C ASN A 162 7.35 11.58 37.65
N ALA A 163 6.65 12.56 37.08
CA ALA A 163 6.44 13.88 37.66
C ALA A 163 4.96 14.18 37.92
N GLN A 164 4.17 13.15 38.23
CA GLN A 164 2.71 13.25 38.36
C GLN A 164 2.20 13.68 39.73
N LYS A 165 3.03 13.70 40.79
CA LYS A 165 2.54 13.86 42.17
C LYS A 165 1.66 15.08 42.39
N ARG A 166 1.88 16.16 41.65
CA ARG A 166 1.17 17.44 41.76
C ARG A 166 0.46 17.86 40.49
N CYS A 167 0.39 16.98 39.46
CA CYS A 167 -0.17 17.34 38.18
C CYS A 167 -1.67 17.57 38.25
N VAL A 168 -2.13 18.75 37.82
CA VAL A 168 -3.53 19.16 37.78
C VAL A 168 -4.06 19.37 36.37
N ALA A 169 -3.17 19.65 35.41
CA ALA A 169 -3.54 19.82 34.01
C ALA A 169 -2.45 19.36 33.04
N ILE A 170 -2.89 18.89 31.86
CA ILE A 170 -2.04 18.55 30.72
C ILE A 170 -2.54 19.34 29.52
N HIS A 171 -1.65 20.04 28.83
CA HIS A 171 -1.95 20.88 27.69
C HIS A 171 -1.32 20.26 26.43
N HIS A 172 -2.13 19.97 25.41
CA HIS A 172 -1.69 19.52 24.11
C HIS A 172 -1.81 20.65 23.08
N LEU A 173 -0.71 21.32 22.77
CA LEU A 173 -0.65 22.37 21.74
C LEU A 173 -0.83 21.80 20.33
N ASP A 174 -0.34 20.58 20.11
CA ASP A 174 -0.58 19.80 18.92
C ASP A 174 -1.08 18.39 19.26
N THR A 175 -1.85 17.79 18.37
CA THR A 175 -2.28 16.40 18.51
C THR A 175 -1.31 15.47 17.76
N PRO A 176 -0.85 14.37 18.38
CA PRO A 176 -0.05 13.36 17.67
C PRO A 176 -0.90 12.61 16.62
N TRP A 177 -0.26 11.85 15.74
CA TRP A 177 -0.96 11.03 14.74
C TRP A 177 -1.49 9.70 15.27
N ARG A 178 -0.99 9.26 16.43
CA ARG A 178 -1.31 7.95 17.00
C ARG A 178 -1.99 8.10 18.35
N PRO A 179 -3.09 7.35 18.60
CA PRO A 179 -3.72 7.34 19.93
C PRO A 179 -2.79 6.88 21.05
N SER A 180 -1.84 5.97 20.74
CA SER A 180 -0.82 5.53 21.70
C SER A 180 0.05 6.66 22.20
N ASP A 181 0.41 7.62 21.34
CA ASP A 181 1.27 8.73 21.69
C ASP A 181 0.49 9.75 22.54
N LEU A 182 -0.79 9.96 22.24
CA LEU A 182 -1.67 10.78 23.08
C LEU A 182 -1.85 10.13 24.47
N ALA A 183 -2.18 8.85 24.52
CA ALA A 183 -2.29 8.10 25.77
C ALA A 183 -0.97 8.07 26.55
N GLN A 184 0.17 8.08 25.87
CA GLN A 184 1.49 8.16 26.49
C GLN A 184 1.76 9.53 27.10
N ARG A 185 1.36 10.63 26.45
CA ARG A 185 1.42 11.99 26.99
C ARG A 185 0.52 12.09 28.24
N ASP A 186 -0.74 11.67 28.13
CA ASP A 186 -1.72 11.72 29.23
C ASP A 186 -1.26 10.89 30.42
N GLY A 187 -0.70 9.71 30.15
CA GLY A 187 -0.14 8.84 31.18
C GLY A 187 1.03 9.43 31.96
N ARG A 188 1.51 10.65 31.67
CA ARG A 188 2.52 11.35 32.50
C ARG A 188 1.91 12.06 33.70
N GLY A 189 0.70 12.58 33.55
CA GLY A 189 -0.03 13.25 34.63
C GLY A 189 -1.12 12.36 35.24
N VAL A 190 -1.79 11.53 34.42
CA VAL A 190 -2.86 10.63 34.85
C VAL A 190 -2.27 9.31 35.34
N ARG A 191 -1.69 9.30 36.50
CA ARG A 191 -1.08 8.12 37.13
C ARG A 191 -1.39 8.03 38.62
N ALA A 192 -1.32 6.80 39.15
CA ALA A 192 -1.35 6.59 40.59
C ALA A 192 -0.24 7.39 41.29
N GLY A 193 -0.51 7.86 42.51
CA GLY A 193 0.41 8.67 43.32
C GLY A 193 0.34 10.19 43.07
N ASN A 194 -0.70 10.67 42.38
CA ASN A 194 -0.99 12.11 42.29
C ASN A 194 -1.74 12.55 43.53
N GLU A 195 -1.00 13.17 44.44
CA GLU A 195 -1.50 13.57 45.78
C GLU A 195 -2.43 14.79 45.69
N ILE A 196 -2.06 15.78 44.87
CA ILE A 196 -2.82 17.01 44.72
C ILE A 196 -4.15 16.79 44.02
N ALA A 197 -4.14 16.02 42.90
CA ALA A 197 -5.37 15.70 42.22
C ALA A 197 -6.34 14.90 43.11
N LYS A 198 -5.83 13.95 43.89
CA LYS A 198 -6.64 13.14 44.81
C LYS A 198 -7.34 13.95 45.89
N ILE A 199 -6.66 14.94 46.44
CA ILE A 199 -7.18 15.70 47.62
C ILE A 199 -7.96 16.94 47.17
N TYR A 200 -7.49 17.66 46.16
CA TYR A 200 -7.94 19.01 45.83
C TYR A 200 -8.57 19.16 44.43
N ALA A 201 -8.60 18.10 43.60
CA ALA A 201 -9.17 18.12 42.25
C ALA A 201 -10.07 16.91 41.95
N ASP A 202 -10.83 16.42 42.95
CA ASP A 202 -11.75 15.29 42.82
C ASP A 202 -11.12 14.02 42.18
N ASN A 203 -9.83 13.81 42.43
CA ASN A 203 -9.04 12.73 41.83
C ASN A 203 -9.01 12.79 40.30
N LYS A 204 -8.99 13.99 39.72
CA LYS A 204 -9.00 14.23 38.26
C LYS A 204 -7.79 15.08 37.86
N VAL A 205 -7.32 14.86 36.65
CA VAL A 205 -6.37 15.71 35.92
C VAL A 205 -7.07 16.19 34.67
N ASP A 206 -7.12 17.49 34.46
CA ASP A 206 -7.75 18.04 33.27
C ASP A 206 -6.81 17.92 32.06
N VAL A 207 -7.32 17.43 30.94
CA VAL A 207 -6.59 17.33 29.66
C VAL A 207 -7.17 18.34 28.70
N ILE A 208 -6.36 19.33 28.31
CA ILE A 208 -6.73 20.44 27.45
C ILE A 208 -6.07 20.25 26.08
N ILE A 209 -6.86 20.18 25.02
CA ILE A 209 -6.40 20.07 23.64
C ILE A 209 -6.73 21.35 22.89
N TYR A 210 -5.72 21.96 22.29
CA TYR A 210 -5.86 23.18 21.50
C TYR A 210 -5.97 22.82 20.02
N ALA A 211 -7.07 23.22 19.39
CA ALA A 211 -7.30 23.00 17.99
C ALA A 211 -7.85 24.27 17.31
N VAL A 212 -7.39 24.55 16.12
CA VAL A 212 -7.94 25.62 15.26
C VAL A 212 -9.03 25.00 14.41
N GLU A 213 -10.22 25.60 14.40
CA GLU A 213 -11.34 25.18 13.54
C GLU A 213 -10.97 25.30 12.05
N LYS A 214 -11.57 24.46 11.22
CA LYS A 214 -11.32 24.41 9.77
C LYS A 214 -9.83 24.29 9.42
N SER A 215 -9.09 23.51 10.22
CA SER A 215 -7.68 23.29 10.04
C SER A 215 -7.32 21.79 10.16
N LEU A 216 -6.06 21.48 9.90
CA LEU A 216 -5.52 20.13 10.07
C LEU A 216 -5.66 19.61 11.52
N ASP A 217 -5.72 20.47 12.52
CA ASP A 217 -5.88 20.06 13.92
C ASP A 217 -7.23 19.42 14.20
N SER A 218 -8.32 20.03 13.74
CA SER A 218 -9.67 19.50 13.91
C SER A 218 -9.81 18.13 13.24
N TYR A 219 -9.22 17.97 12.06
CA TYR A 219 -9.17 16.68 11.37
C TYR A 219 -8.37 15.63 12.16
N LYS A 220 -7.16 15.97 12.60
CA LYS A 220 -6.31 15.06 13.39
C LYS A 220 -7.01 14.63 14.69
N PHE A 221 -7.69 15.54 15.36
CA PHE A 221 -8.43 15.23 16.56
C PHE A 221 -9.58 14.23 16.28
N ASN A 222 -10.36 14.47 15.25
CA ASN A 222 -11.43 13.56 14.84
C ASN A 222 -10.88 12.17 14.44
N LEU A 223 -9.78 12.13 13.72
CA LEU A 223 -9.09 10.89 13.33
C LEU A 223 -8.61 10.11 14.58
N LEU A 224 -8.01 10.78 15.54
CA LEU A 224 -7.59 10.17 16.81
C LEU A 224 -8.79 9.60 17.58
N HIS A 225 -9.90 10.33 17.61
CA HIS A 225 -11.13 9.88 18.28
C HIS A 225 -11.68 8.61 17.60
N CYS A 226 -11.76 8.57 16.26
CA CYS A 226 -12.17 7.38 15.52
C CYS A 226 -11.25 6.18 15.79
N LYS A 227 -9.92 6.38 15.72
CA LYS A 227 -8.95 5.32 16.01
C LYS A 227 -9.05 4.81 17.45
N GLN A 228 -9.24 5.71 18.42
CA GLN A 228 -9.39 5.33 19.83
C GLN A 228 -10.69 4.55 20.07
N THR A 229 -11.79 4.96 19.44
CA THR A 229 -13.09 4.26 19.51
C THR A 229 -12.95 2.85 18.95
N PHE A 230 -12.29 2.67 17.81
CA PHE A 230 -11.99 1.37 17.22
C PHE A 230 -11.19 0.46 18.15
N ILE A 231 -10.08 0.98 18.70
CA ILE A 231 -9.24 0.24 19.65
C ILE A 231 -10.07 -0.18 20.88
N SER A 232 -10.94 0.69 21.38
CA SER A 232 -11.79 0.40 22.54
C SER A 232 -12.85 -0.66 22.22
N GLN A 233 -13.47 -0.60 21.04
CA GLN A 233 -14.41 -1.61 20.56
C GLN A 233 -13.74 -2.97 20.36
N LEU A 234 -12.54 -2.98 19.77
CA LEU A 234 -11.75 -4.20 19.59
C LEU A 234 -11.39 -4.85 20.94
N LYS A 235 -10.98 -4.06 21.92
CA LYS A 235 -10.61 -4.54 23.26
C LYS A 235 -11.83 -5.04 24.07
N SER A 236 -12.99 -4.41 23.92
CA SER A 236 -14.21 -4.79 24.62
C SER A 236 -14.99 -5.94 23.96
N GLY A 237 -14.58 -6.36 22.75
CA GLY A 237 -15.33 -7.34 21.94
C GLY A 237 -16.67 -6.81 21.38
N ALA A 238 -17.01 -5.55 21.65
CA ALA A 238 -18.19 -4.89 21.11
C ALA A 238 -17.90 -4.40 19.69
N LEU A 239 -17.94 -5.30 18.71
CA LEU A 239 -17.81 -4.96 17.31
C LEU A 239 -19.08 -4.22 16.85
N GLY A 240 -19.04 -2.90 16.86
CA GLY A 240 -19.96 -2.04 16.11
C GLY A 240 -19.81 -2.24 14.60
N ALA A 241 -20.32 -1.32 13.80
CA ALA A 241 -20.27 -1.41 12.33
C ALA A 241 -18.90 -1.88 11.80
N ARG A 242 -18.91 -2.86 10.88
CA ARG A 242 -17.71 -3.56 10.35
C ARG A 242 -16.74 -2.70 9.54
N THR A 243 -17.04 -1.44 9.32
CA THR A 243 -16.22 -0.52 8.54
C THR A 243 -15.99 0.75 9.34
N ILE A 244 -14.89 0.78 10.07
CA ILE A 244 -14.32 2.04 10.53
C ILE A 244 -13.29 2.42 9.48
N ASP A 245 -13.52 3.55 8.84
CA ASP A 245 -12.52 4.21 8.01
C ASP A 245 -11.38 4.62 8.95
N GLU A 246 -10.30 3.86 8.94
CA GLU A 246 -9.09 4.16 9.72
C GLU A 246 -8.44 5.47 9.27
N GLY A 247 -9.04 6.19 8.30
CA GLY A 247 -8.46 7.35 7.67
C GLY A 247 -6.99 7.06 7.35
N ALA A 248 -6.68 6.76 6.12
CA ALA A 248 -5.36 6.27 5.71
C ALA A 248 -4.26 7.33 5.78
N MET A 249 -4.22 8.10 6.86
CA MET A 249 -3.14 9.05 7.11
C MET A 249 -2.16 8.46 8.10
N ASP A 250 -1.09 7.94 7.56
CA ASP A 250 0.17 7.78 8.26
C ASP A 250 0.97 9.07 8.12
N GLU A 251 1.77 9.41 9.12
CA GLU A 251 2.72 10.52 9.10
C GLU A 251 3.63 10.53 7.85
N LYS A 252 3.75 9.38 7.19
CA LYS A 252 4.60 9.15 6.02
C LYS A 252 3.87 9.19 4.67
N SER A 253 2.56 9.01 4.60
CA SER A 253 1.83 8.90 3.33
C SER A 253 1.26 10.21 2.80
N GLY A 254 1.13 11.23 3.66
CA GLY A 254 0.51 12.50 3.29
C GLY A 254 -1.00 12.39 3.04
N MET A 255 -1.67 13.53 2.96
CA MET A 255 -3.09 13.63 2.57
C MET A 255 -3.19 13.63 1.05
N ASN A 256 -4.27 13.05 0.50
CA ASN A 256 -4.59 13.33 -0.89
C ASN A 256 -5.15 14.76 -1.03
N PHE A 257 -5.14 15.27 -2.26
CA PHE A 257 -5.56 16.64 -2.53
C PHE A 257 -7.01 16.91 -2.08
N SER A 258 -7.92 15.99 -2.35
CA SER A 258 -9.35 16.15 -2.02
C SER A 258 -9.59 16.16 -0.50
N GLU A 259 -8.92 15.30 0.26
CA GLU A 259 -8.95 15.30 1.73
C GLU A 259 -8.43 16.62 2.30
N TYR A 260 -7.32 17.11 1.76
CA TYR A 260 -6.71 18.37 2.18
C TYR A 260 -7.63 19.57 1.93
N MET A 261 -8.22 19.65 0.74
CA MET A 261 -9.18 20.68 0.38
C MET A 261 -10.44 20.63 1.25
N ALA A 262 -10.96 19.43 1.52
CA ALA A 262 -12.13 19.22 2.36
C ALA A 262 -11.92 19.75 3.78
N ILE A 263 -10.74 19.50 4.35
CA ILE A 263 -10.40 19.92 5.72
C ILE A 263 -10.25 21.43 5.79
N LEU A 264 -9.53 22.04 4.87
CA LEU A 264 -9.27 23.48 4.89
C LEU A 264 -10.52 24.31 4.57
N SER A 265 -11.40 23.81 3.71
CA SER A 265 -12.67 24.48 3.40
C SER A 265 -13.73 24.29 4.49
N GLY A 266 -13.56 23.30 5.36
CA GLY A 266 -14.56 22.91 6.36
C GLY A 266 -15.81 22.27 5.73
N ASN A 267 -15.76 21.86 4.46
CA ASN A 267 -16.87 21.27 3.73
C ASN A 267 -16.85 19.73 3.89
N THR A 268 -17.88 19.20 4.54
CA THR A 268 -18.03 17.75 4.78
C THR A 268 -18.27 16.96 3.49
N ASP A 269 -18.92 17.56 2.50
CA ASP A 269 -19.19 16.91 1.21
C ASP A 269 -17.90 16.61 0.43
N LEU A 270 -16.89 17.49 0.53
CA LEU A 270 -15.56 17.24 -0.05
C LEU A 270 -14.83 16.07 0.66
N LEU A 271 -15.04 15.89 1.95
CA LEU A 271 -14.51 14.74 2.70
C LEU A 271 -15.15 13.43 2.24
N ASP A 272 -16.47 13.42 2.08
CA ASP A 272 -17.21 12.25 1.61
C ASP A 272 -16.86 11.92 0.15
N LYS A 273 -16.66 12.94 -0.70
CA LYS A 273 -16.11 12.79 -2.05
C LYS A 273 -14.76 12.07 -2.03
N ALA A 274 -13.81 12.52 -1.19
CA ALA A 274 -12.50 11.91 -1.08
C ALA A 274 -12.55 10.44 -0.65
N LYS A 275 -13.46 10.08 0.28
CA LYS A 275 -13.69 8.68 0.70
C LYS A 275 -14.24 7.83 -0.44
N LEU A 276 -15.22 8.35 -1.20
CA LEU A 276 -15.80 7.67 -2.35
C LEU A 276 -14.77 7.46 -3.45
N GLU A 277 -13.97 8.48 -3.80
CA GLU A 277 -12.90 8.38 -4.79
C GLU A 277 -11.90 7.29 -4.44
N LYS A 278 -11.49 7.21 -3.17
CA LYS A 278 -10.56 6.19 -2.68
C LYS A 278 -11.15 4.78 -2.76
N LYS A 279 -12.42 4.62 -2.38
CA LYS A 279 -13.12 3.33 -2.48
C LYS A 279 -13.27 2.89 -3.93
N ILE A 280 -13.63 3.81 -4.83
CA ILE A 280 -13.71 3.58 -6.28
C ILE A 280 -12.36 3.16 -6.84
N ALA A 281 -11.28 3.89 -6.52
CA ALA A 281 -9.92 3.56 -6.98
C ALA A 281 -9.47 2.16 -6.53
N SER A 282 -9.78 1.78 -5.29
CA SER A 282 -9.51 0.43 -4.78
C SER A 282 -10.26 -0.65 -5.57
N LEU A 283 -11.55 -0.45 -5.80
CA LEU A 283 -12.38 -1.41 -6.56
C LEU A 283 -11.97 -1.47 -8.04
N GLU A 284 -11.56 -0.35 -8.64
CA GLU A 284 -11.02 -0.34 -10.01
C GLU A 284 -9.69 -1.09 -10.10
N GLY A 285 -8.84 -0.98 -9.09
CA GLY A 285 -7.61 -1.78 -8.96
C GLY A 285 -7.90 -3.28 -8.88
N GLU A 286 -8.87 -3.68 -8.04
CA GLU A 286 -9.33 -5.07 -7.93
C GLU A 286 -9.89 -5.58 -9.27
N ARG A 287 -10.75 -4.79 -9.95
CA ARG A 287 -11.31 -5.13 -11.26
C ARG A 287 -10.22 -5.30 -12.32
N LYS A 288 -9.24 -4.41 -12.35
CA LYS A 288 -8.10 -4.49 -13.27
C LYS A 288 -7.29 -5.77 -13.05
N SER A 289 -7.02 -6.12 -11.80
CA SER A 289 -6.30 -7.35 -11.43
C SER A 289 -7.10 -8.60 -11.79
N PHE A 290 -8.42 -8.61 -11.52
CA PHE A 290 -9.31 -9.69 -11.92
C PHE A 290 -9.35 -9.89 -13.43
N ASN A 291 -9.51 -8.81 -14.21
CA ASN A 291 -9.56 -8.88 -15.67
C ASN A 291 -8.22 -9.33 -16.29
N LYS A 292 -7.08 -8.96 -15.66
CA LYS A 292 -5.77 -9.47 -16.05
C LYS A 292 -5.68 -10.98 -15.84
N GLY A 293 -6.04 -11.46 -14.65
CA GLY A 293 -6.04 -12.89 -14.33
C GLY A 293 -6.97 -13.70 -15.23
N LYS A 294 -8.14 -13.13 -15.57
CA LYS A 294 -9.08 -13.75 -16.54
C LYS A 294 -8.45 -13.91 -17.93
N ARG A 295 -7.84 -12.85 -18.49
CA ARG A 295 -7.17 -12.90 -19.80
C ARG A 295 -6.00 -13.88 -19.80
N ASP A 296 -5.21 -13.92 -18.73
CA ASP A 296 -4.11 -14.87 -18.60
C ASP A 296 -4.63 -16.32 -18.60
N SER A 297 -5.78 -16.57 -17.95
CA SER A 297 -6.45 -17.87 -17.94
C SER A 297 -7.04 -18.24 -19.31
N GLU A 298 -7.63 -17.29 -20.02
CA GLU A 298 -8.14 -17.47 -21.39
C GLU A 298 -7.00 -17.84 -22.37
N THR A 299 -5.86 -17.16 -22.28
CA THR A 299 -4.67 -17.46 -23.10
C THR A 299 -4.12 -18.85 -22.80
N LYS A 300 -4.04 -19.21 -21.50
CA LYS A 300 -3.62 -20.57 -21.09
C LYS A 300 -4.60 -21.63 -21.58
N LEU A 301 -5.90 -21.39 -21.48
CA LEU A 301 -6.94 -22.29 -21.97
C LEU A 301 -6.80 -22.58 -23.45
N GLN A 302 -6.61 -21.55 -24.29
CA GLN A 302 -6.38 -21.71 -25.74
C GLN A 302 -5.13 -22.55 -26.02
N SER A 303 -4.02 -22.25 -25.35
CA SER A 303 -2.77 -22.98 -25.49
C SER A 303 -2.90 -24.46 -25.11
N LYS A 304 -3.54 -24.73 -23.95
CA LYS A 304 -3.74 -26.10 -23.45
C LYS A 304 -4.71 -26.91 -24.30
N THR A 305 -5.74 -26.28 -24.83
CA THR A 305 -6.69 -26.92 -25.77
C THR A 305 -6.01 -27.29 -27.07
N ALA A 306 -5.17 -26.41 -27.62
CA ALA A 306 -4.38 -26.72 -28.82
C ALA A 306 -3.36 -27.84 -28.55
N GLU A 307 -2.68 -27.84 -27.40
CA GLU A 307 -1.75 -28.89 -26.96
C GLU A 307 -2.47 -30.24 -26.86
N LEU A 308 -3.67 -30.28 -26.28
CA LEU A 308 -4.48 -31.50 -26.19
C LEU A 308 -4.84 -32.03 -27.57
N GLY A 309 -5.26 -31.15 -28.49
CA GLY A 309 -5.55 -31.52 -29.87
C GLY A 309 -4.36 -32.17 -30.59
N ASN A 310 -3.19 -31.52 -30.46
CA ASN A 310 -1.94 -32.04 -31.05
C ASN A 310 -1.52 -33.37 -30.42
N ASN A 311 -1.61 -33.50 -29.11
CA ASN A 311 -1.26 -34.75 -28.41
C ASN A 311 -2.20 -35.90 -28.80
N LYS A 312 -3.50 -35.65 -28.93
CA LYS A 312 -4.49 -36.65 -29.41
C LYS A 312 -4.21 -37.10 -30.86
N ALA A 313 -3.85 -36.14 -31.72
CA ALA A 313 -3.48 -36.47 -33.10
C ALA A 313 -2.20 -37.33 -33.14
N SER A 314 -1.18 -36.96 -32.35
CA SER A 314 0.06 -37.75 -32.24
C SER A 314 -0.20 -39.15 -31.67
N LEU A 315 -1.02 -39.26 -30.62
CA LEU A 315 -1.41 -40.51 -29.99
C LEU A 315 -2.10 -41.44 -30.98
N LYS A 316 -3.04 -40.91 -31.75
CA LYS A 316 -3.71 -41.66 -32.84
C LYS A 316 -2.71 -42.18 -33.87
N GLY A 317 -1.83 -41.31 -34.37
CA GLY A 317 -0.82 -41.69 -35.35
C GLY A 317 0.15 -42.75 -34.83
N MET A 318 0.62 -42.62 -33.56
CA MET A 318 1.49 -43.64 -32.94
C MET A 318 0.78 -44.98 -32.73
N THR A 319 -0.51 -44.96 -32.39
CA THR A 319 -1.31 -46.19 -32.25
C THR A 319 -1.49 -46.90 -33.59
N GLU A 320 -1.73 -46.16 -34.66
CA GLU A 320 -1.79 -46.70 -36.02
C GLU A 320 -0.44 -47.30 -36.47
N ASP A 321 0.66 -46.59 -36.20
CA ASP A 321 2.01 -47.08 -36.54
C ASP A 321 2.36 -48.35 -35.74
N TYR A 322 2.03 -48.37 -34.44
CA TYR A 322 2.23 -49.58 -33.65
C TYR A 322 1.42 -50.76 -34.14
N GLY A 323 0.15 -50.56 -34.55
CA GLY A 323 -0.68 -51.58 -35.16
C GLY A 323 -0.07 -52.11 -36.45
N LYS A 324 0.46 -51.24 -37.36
CA LYS A 324 1.18 -51.62 -38.59
C LYS A 324 2.46 -52.40 -38.28
N PHE A 325 3.23 -51.98 -37.27
CA PHE A 325 4.45 -52.68 -36.87
C PHE A 325 4.16 -54.10 -36.37
N ILE A 326 3.26 -54.23 -35.39
CA ILE A 326 2.90 -55.54 -34.81
C ILE A 326 2.27 -56.47 -35.83
N GLY A 327 1.43 -55.93 -36.75
CA GLY A 327 0.82 -56.72 -37.82
C GLY A 327 1.81 -57.31 -38.83
N LYS A 328 3.01 -56.71 -38.96
CA LYS A 328 4.09 -57.19 -39.83
C LYS A 328 5.23 -57.87 -39.11
N ALA A 329 5.28 -57.74 -37.78
CA ALA A 329 6.37 -58.26 -36.96
C ALA A 329 6.47 -59.79 -37.05
N ARG A 330 7.68 -60.26 -37.29
CA ARG A 330 8.00 -61.72 -37.31
C ARG A 330 8.76 -62.03 -36.03
N LYS A 331 8.44 -63.13 -35.38
CA LYS A 331 9.08 -63.60 -34.13
C LYS A 331 9.94 -64.83 -34.39
N ASP A 332 11.00 -64.94 -33.64
CA ASP A 332 11.81 -66.15 -33.58
C ASP A 332 11.15 -67.25 -32.72
N LYS A 333 11.84 -68.40 -32.55
CA LYS A 333 11.35 -69.54 -31.75
C LYS A 333 11.21 -69.20 -30.25
N ASP A 334 11.91 -68.16 -29.78
CA ASP A 334 11.92 -67.70 -28.39
C ASP A 334 10.94 -66.57 -28.13
N GLY A 335 10.20 -66.12 -29.19
CA GLY A 335 9.18 -65.09 -29.12
C GLY A 335 9.71 -63.66 -29.30
N ASN A 336 11.01 -63.47 -29.57
CA ASN A 336 11.59 -62.15 -29.83
C ASN A 336 11.29 -61.70 -31.26
N ILE A 337 11.08 -60.38 -31.43
CA ILE A 337 10.84 -59.78 -32.75
C ILE A 337 12.17 -59.78 -33.55
N LEU A 338 12.15 -60.36 -34.72
CA LEU A 338 13.30 -60.39 -35.62
C LEU A 338 13.61 -58.99 -36.16
N ASN A 339 14.88 -58.66 -36.28
CA ASN A 339 15.27 -57.41 -36.95
C ASN A 339 15.36 -57.66 -38.48
N LEU A 340 14.37 -57.12 -39.18
CA LEU A 340 14.28 -57.24 -40.67
C LEU A 340 14.63 -55.91 -41.36
N ILE A 341 15.60 -55.19 -40.84
CA ILE A 341 16.08 -53.95 -41.47
C ILE A 341 16.77 -54.23 -42.76
N THR A 342 16.50 -53.48 -43.80
CA THR A 342 17.18 -53.45 -45.09
C THR A 342 17.74 -52.08 -45.36
N LEU A 343 18.93 -51.95 -45.92
CA LEU A 343 19.54 -50.69 -46.33
C LEU A 343 19.65 -50.60 -47.85
N ASP A 344 19.41 -49.40 -48.36
CA ASP A 344 19.52 -49.17 -49.83
C ASP A 344 20.98 -49.37 -50.24
N GLY A 345 21.23 -50.26 -51.24
CA GLY A 345 22.57 -50.57 -51.72
C GLY A 345 23.35 -51.63 -50.91
N VAL A 346 22.71 -52.29 -49.92
CA VAL A 346 23.33 -53.41 -49.20
C VAL A 346 22.51 -54.69 -49.38
N GLU A 347 23.05 -55.62 -50.15
CA GLU A 347 22.42 -56.94 -50.40
C GLU A 347 22.80 -57.97 -49.32
N SER A 348 22.47 -57.63 -48.03
CA SER A 348 22.76 -58.55 -46.94
C SER A 348 21.69 -58.45 -45.86
N THR A 349 21.34 -59.58 -45.25
CA THR A 349 20.44 -59.70 -44.10
C THR A 349 21.24 -59.88 -42.79
N ASN A 350 22.56 -59.94 -42.89
CA ASN A 350 23.41 -60.05 -41.71
C ASN A 350 23.51 -58.72 -41.00
N LEU A 351 23.03 -58.66 -39.71
CA LEU A 351 22.99 -57.47 -38.90
C LEU A 351 24.37 -56.83 -38.64
N GLU A 352 25.43 -57.65 -38.65
CA GLU A 352 26.79 -57.12 -38.46
C GLU A 352 27.25 -56.32 -39.70
N VAL A 353 26.92 -56.80 -40.91
CA VAL A 353 27.22 -56.12 -42.19
C VAL A 353 26.42 -54.84 -42.31
N ILE A 354 25.13 -54.89 -41.96
CA ILE A 354 24.23 -53.74 -41.95
C ILE A 354 24.72 -52.72 -40.94
N GLY A 355 25.12 -53.13 -39.71
CA GLY A 355 25.62 -52.24 -38.67
C GLY A 355 26.92 -51.53 -39.05
N LYS A 356 27.87 -52.24 -39.70
CA LYS A 356 29.10 -51.63 -40.19
C LYS A 356 28.81 -50.55 -41.25
N HIS A 357 27.83 -50.79 -42.14
CA HIS A 357 27.39 -49.81 -43.13
C HIS A 357 26.76 -48.58 -42.47
N LEU A 358 25.93 -48.75 -41.43
CA LEU A 358 25.33 -47.67 -40.65
C LEU A 358 26.41 -46.85 -39.92
N GLN A 359 27.41 -47.47 -39.34
CA GLN A 359 28.57 -46.80 -38.73
C GLN A 359 29.34 -45.94 -39.73
N MET A 360 29.55 -46.46 -40.95
CA MET A 360 30.16 -45.70 -42.05
C MET A 360 29.29 -44.48 -42.46
N LEU A 361 27.97 -44.66 -42.56
CA LEU A 361 27.05 -43.52 -42.82
C LEU A 361 27.09 -42.50 -41.71
N ALA A 362 27.18 -42.93 -40.43
CA ALA A 362 27.25 -42.02 -39.28
C ALA A 362 28.51 -41.16 -39.31
N GLU A 363 29.61 -41.65 -39.89
CA GLU A 363 30.89 -40.93 -39.97
C GLU A 363 30.99 -40.04 -41.23
N LYS A 364 30.48 -40.51 -42.35
CA LYS A 364 30.77 -39.90 -43.66
C LYS A 364 29.60 -39.16 -44.30
N GLU A 365 28.35 -39.44 -43.90
CA GLU A 365 27.19 -38.87 -44.56
C GLU A 365 26.98 -37.40 -44.18
N THR A 366 26.64 -36.58 -45.18
CA THR A 366 26.28 -35.18 -44.99
C THR A 366 25.01 -34.87 -45.76
N THR A 367 23.91 -34.64 -45.06
CA THR A 367 22.60 -34.40 -45.69
C THR A 367 22.24 -32.91 -45.80
N GLY A 368 23.06 -31.99 -45.31
CA GLY A 368 22.76 -30.56 -45.32
C GLY A 368 21.47 -30.17 -44.59
N GLY A 369 21.09 -30.95 -43.58
CA GLY A 369 19.83 -30.74 -42.81
C GLY A 369 18.58 -31.37 -43.44
N GLN A 370 18.72 -32.00 -44.59
CA GLN A 370 17.60 -32.71 -45.22
C GLN A 370 17.49 -34.16 -44.75
N TYR A 371 16.28 -34.69 -44.75
CA TYR A 371 16.01 -36.07 -44.36
C TYR A 371 16.25 -37.01 -45.56
N LYS A 372 17.31 -37.81 -45.50
CA LYS A 372 17.66 -38.77 -46.54
C LYS A 372 17.20 -40.17 -46.15
N ARG A 373 16.44 -40.85 -47.01
CA ARG A 373 16.13 -42.27 -46.85
C ARG A 373 17.39 -43.09 -47.08
N ILE A 374 17.59 -44.08 -46.21
CA ILE A 374 18.74 -44.99 -46.27
C ILE A 374 18.34 -46.46 -46.22
N GLY A 375 17.05 -46.77 -46.07
CA GLY A 375 16.55 -48.12 -45.99
C GLY A 375 15.11 -48.21 -45.48
N GLU A 376 14.73 -49.40 -45.02
CA GLU A 376 13.39 -49.71 -44.54
C GLU A 376 13.42 -50.75 -43.41
N ILE A 377 12.48 -50.70 -42.50
CA ILE A 377 12.22 -51.74 -41.50
C ILE A 377 10.70 -51.90 -41.31
N TYR A 378 10.16 -53.09 -41.52
CA TYR A 378 8.73 -53.43 -41.40
C TYR A 378 7.78 -52.49 -42.18
N GLY A 379 8.27 -51.93 -43.31
CA GLY A 379 7.51 -51.02 -44.17
C GLY A 379 7.58 -49.59 -43.71
N PHE A 380 8.45 -49.27 -42.71
CA PHE A 380 8.74 -47.92 -42.29
C PHE A 380 10.08 -47.46 -42.89
N PRO A 381 10.14 -46.30 -43.56
CA PRO A 381 11.38 -45.75 -44.05
C PRO A 381 12.36 -45.47 -42.92
N VAL A 382 13.61 -45.86 -43.08
CA VAL A 382 14.72 -45.48 -42.23
C VAL A 382 15.41 -44.27 -42.86
N LYS A 383 15.59 -43.22 -42.06
CA LYS A 383 16.17 -41.96 -42.53
C LYS A 383 17.32 -41.48 -41.64
N ILE A 384 18.21 -40.69 -42.28
CA ILE A 384 19.30 -39.97 -41.62
C ILE A 384 19.14 -38.47 -41.85
N VAL A 385 19.55 -37.69 -40.89
CA VAL A 385 19.70 -36.22 -41.00
C VAL A 385 21.01 -35.79 -40.35
N SER A 386 21.76 -34.95 -41.05
CA SER A 386 23.00 -34.36 -40.58
C SER A 386 22.72 -32.96 -40.05
N LYS A 387 23.21 -32.66 -38.84
CA LYS A 387 23.23 -31.33 -38.29
C LYS A 387 24.67 -30.90 -38.02
N THR A 388 25.03 -29.65 -38.37
CA THR A 388 26.29 -29.08 -37.93
C THR A 388 26.16 -28.68 -36.46
N SER A 389 26.98 -29.28 -35.62
CA SER A 389 27.10 -28.95 -34.18
C SER A 389 28.52 -28.47 -33.93
N PHE A 390 28.73 -27.82 -32.79
CA PHE A 390 30.04 -27.28 -32.41
C PHE A 390 30.48 -27.92 -31.09
N GLU A 391 31.71 -28.45 -31.09
CA GLU A 391 32.35 -28.96 -29.89
C GLU A 391 33.72 -28.29 -29.74
N ASN A 392 33.96 -27.65 -28.59
CA ASN A 392 35.15 -26.85 -28.33
C ASN A 392 35.44 -25.77 -29.41
N GLY A 393 34.37 -25.22 -30.04
CA GLY A 393 34.48 -24.19 -31.08
C GLY A 393 34.76 -24.75 -32.47
N LEU A 394 34.93 -26.06 -32.63
CA LEU A 394 35.12 -26.72 -33.92
C LEU A 394 33.81 -27.32 -34.45
N PRO A 395 33.46 -27.09 -35.71
CA PRO A 395 32.27 -27.68 -36.30
C PRO A 395 32.48 -29.17 -36.51
N PHE A 396 31.46 -29.97 -36.14
CA PHE A 396 31.38 -31.37 -36.46
C PHE A 396 29.98 -31.72 -37.02
N VAL A 397 29.91 -32.80 -37.80
CA VAL A 397 28.65 -33.27 -38.33
C VAL A 397 28.04 -34.29 -37.36
N ASP A 398 26.87 -33.95 -36.82
CA ASP A 398 26.10 -34.82 -35.93
C ASP A 398 25.00 -35.51 -36.73
N ASN A 399 25.19 -36.79 -37.02
CA ASN A 399 24.26 -37.62 -37.78
C ASN A 399 23.24 -38.30 -36.85
N ARG A 400 21.96 -38.05 -37.13
CA ARG A 400 20.82 -38.62 -36.40
C ARG A 400 19.99 -39.55 -37.29
N PHE A 401 19.66 -40.68 -36.76
CA PHE A 401 18.91 -41.72 -37.42
C PHE A 401 17.54 -41.91 -36.79
N PHE A 402 16.53 -42.18 -37.58
CA PHE A 402 15.16 -42.40 -37.12
C PHE A 402 14.36 -43.26 -38.11
N VAL A 403 13.29 -43.83 -37.58
CA VAL A 403 12.28 -44.55 -38.36
C VAL A 403 11.09 -43.61 -38.56
N GLU A 404 10.66 -43.41 -39.79
CA GLU A 404 9.58 -42.49 -40.10
C GLU A 404 8.24 -43.25 -40.23
N GLY A 405 7.31 -42.91 -39.34
CA GLY A 405 5.91 -43.26 -39.42
C GLY A 405 5.07 -41.98 -39.44
N ASN A 406 3.86 -42.04 -38.90
CA ASN A 406 3.11 -40.83 -38.55
C ASN A 406 3.86 -39.97 -37.53
N TYR A 407 4.80 -40.61 -36.83
CA TYR A 407 5.74 -39.96 -35.89
C TYR A 407 7.19 -40.37 -36.25
N LYS A 408 8.17 -39.60 -35.82
CA LYS A 408 9.59 -39.93 -36.04
C LYS A 408 10.13 -40.68 -34.81
N TYR A 409 10.30 -41.99 -34.96
CA TYR A 409 10.76 -42.84 -33.87
C TYR A 409 12.28 -42.92 -33.86
N GLN A 410 12.86 -42.72 -32.70
CA GLN A 410 14.31 -42.81 -32.52
C GLN A 410 14.65 -43.52 -31.21
N TYR A 411 15.77 -44.20 -31.24
CA TYR A 411 16.39 -44.78 -30.06
C TYR A 411 17.70 -44.07 -29.78
N ASN A 412 18.11 -43.95 -28.53
CA ASN A 412 19.34 -43.28 -28.13
C ASN A 412 19.51 -41.88 -28.79
N TYR A 413 18.43 -41.07 -28.78
CA TYR A 413 18.40 -39.71 -29.36
C TYR A 413 18.79 -39.68 -30.88
N GLY A 414 18.67 -40.80 -31.57
CA GLY A 414 19.05 -40.94 -32.98
C GLY A 414 20.52 -41.25 -33.23
N HIS A 415 21.34 -41.41 -32.17
CA HIS A 415 22.70 -41.90 -32.34
C HIS A 415 22.73 -43.41 -32.40
N ILE A 416 23.64 -43.95 -33.21
CA ILE A 416 23.91 -45.37 -33.28
C ILE A 416 25.20 -45.73 -32.51
N ALA A 417 25.32 -47.00 -32.13
CA ALA A 417 26.50 -47.52 -31.47
C ALA A 417 27.73 -47.47 -32.40
N LYS A 418 28.80 -46.76 -31.98
CA LYS A 418 30.03 -46.63 -32.78
C LYS A 418 30.92 -47.87 -32.72
N SER A 419 30.91 -48.64 -31.63
CA SER A 419 31.79 -49.78 -31.40
C SER A 419 31.13 -51.13 -31.58
N ASP A 420 29.80 -51.20 -31.65
CA ASP A 420 29.04 -52.44 -31.79
C ASP A 420 28.11 -52.36 -33.02
N PRO A 421 28.46 -53.04 -34.12
CA PRO A 421 27.65 -53.05 -35.33
C PRO A 421 26.26 -53.67 -35.15
N ILE A 422 26.13 -54.71 -34.32
CA ILE A 422 24.83 -55.37 -34.10
C ILE A 422 23.92 -54.45 -33.32
N ALA A 423 24.45 -53.78 -32.30
CA ALA A 423 23.69 -52.77 -31.58
C ALA A 423 23.30 -51.58 -32.46
N ALA A 424 24.15 -51.16 -33.41
CA ALA A 424 23.85 -50.13 -34.41
C ALA A 424 22.65 -50.54 -35.31
N ALA A 425 22.63 -51.77 -35.78
CA ALA A 425 21.52 -52.30 -36.58
C ALA A 425 20.22 -52.45 -35.77
N ASN A 426 20.32 -52.83 -34.47
CA ASN A 426 19.15 -52.98 -33.58
C ASN A 426 18.53 -51.63 -33.13
N ASN A 427 19.18 -50.52 -33.36
CA ASN A 427 18.69 -49.20 -32.98
C ASN A 427 17.29 -48.90 -33.53
N PHE A 428 17.02 -49.32 -34.76
CA PHE A 428 15.76 -49.07 -35.44
C PHE A 428 14.63 -49.98 -34.96
N LEU A 429 14.91 -51.25 -34.71
CA LEU A 429 13.96 -52.16 -34.09
C LEU A 429 13.61 -51.69 -32.66
N ASN A 430 14.61 -51.30 -31.89
CA ASN A 430 14.42 -50.75 -30.54
C ASN A 430 13.58 -49.47 -30.57
N ALA A 431 13.73 -48.63 -31.61
CA ALA A 431 12.90 -47.44 -31.80
C ALA A 431 11.42 -47.79 -31.99
N LEU A 432 11.11 -48.80 -32.80
CA LEU A 432 9.73 -49.29 -33.01
C LEU A 432 9.17 -49.98 -31.77
N GLN A 433 9.98 -50.75 -31.05
CA GLN A 433 9.59 -51.42 -29.80
C GLN A 433 9.31 -50.43 -28.67
N LYS A 434 9.80 -49.21 -28.78
CA LYS A 434 9.58 -48.13 -27.80
C LYS A 434 8.25 -47.39 -28.02
N ILE A 435 7.53 -47.64 -29.14
CA ILE A 435 6.26 -46.96 -29.45
C ILE A 435 5.23 -47.08 -28.31
N PRO A 436 5.00 -48.24 -27.66
CA PRO A 436 4.06 -48.30 -26.53
C PRO A 436 4.38 -47.33 -25.37
N SER A 437 5.65 -47.15 -25.07
CA SER A 437 6.06 -46.18 -24.05
C SER A 437 5.74 -44.72 -24.43
N TYR A 438 5.84 -44.38 -25.72
CA TYR A 438 5.42 -43.07 -26.20
C TYR A 438 3.89 -42.92 -26.14
N ILE A 439 3.15 -43.94 -26.53
CA ILE A 439 1.68 -43.99 -26.43
C ILE A 439 1.25 -43.70 -24.98
N GLU A 440 1.83 -44.41 -24.02
CA GLU A 440 1.53 -44.25 -22.59
C GLU A 440 1.86 -42.85 -22.09
N GLN A 441 2.99 -42.29 -22.51
CA GLN A 441 3.37 -40.92 -22.15
C GLN A 441 2.39 -39.87 -22.69
N TYR A 442 2.00 -39.98 -23.96
CA TYR A 442 1.05 -39.05 -24.57
C TYR A 442 -0.36 -39.22 -24.03
N ASP A 443 -0.81 -40.45 -23.73
CA ASP A 443 -2.08 -40.70 -23.07
C ASP A 443 -2.14 -40.07 -21.68
N SER A 444 -1.06 -40.25 -20.91
CA SER A 444 -0.95 -39.61 -19.59
C SER A 444 -0.98 -38.09 -19.67
N ARG A 445 -0.33 -37.49 -20.68
CA ARG A 445 -0.39 -36.03 -20.94
C ARG A 445 -1.80 -35.58 -21.33
N CYS A 446 -2.47 -36.34 -22.21
CA CYS A 446 -3.85 -36.03 -22.57
C CYS A 446 -4.78 -36.05 -21.37
N LYS A 447 -4.68 -37.07 -20.50
CA LYS A 447 -5.47 -37.19 -19.28
C LYS A 447 -5.21 -36.05 -18.29
N ALA A 448 -3.97 -35.56 -18.18
CA ALA A 448 -3.61 -34.42 -17.35
C ALA A 448 -4.25 -33.13 -17.90
N LEU A 449 -4.16 -32.90 -19.20
CA LEU A 449 -4.76 -31.73 -19.84
C LEU A 449 -6.29 -31.75 -19.76
N GLU A 450 -6.93 -32.90 -19.91
CA GLU A 450 -8.38 -33.07 -19.76
C GLU A 450 -8.90 -32.76 -18.36
N LYS A 451 -8.05 -32.83 -17.32
CA LYS A 451 -8.37 -32.40 -15.95
C LYS A 451 -8.11 -30.91 -15.74
N GLU A 452 -7.07 -30.36 -16.39
CA GLU A 452 -6.67 -28.96 -16.21
C GLU A 452 -7.60 -27.99 -16.97
N ILE A 453 -8.02 -28.37 -18.19
CA ILE A 453 -8.83 -27.52 -19.07
C ILE A 453 -10.16 -27.08 -18.41
N PRO A 454 -10.99 -27.96 -17.80
CA PRO A 454 -12.24 -27.54 -17.17
C PRO A 454 -12.05 -26.54 -16.03
N GLN A 455 -10.95 -26.64 -15.29
CA GLN A 455 -10.63 -25.69 -14.21
C GLN A 455 -10.31 -24.30 -14.78
N LEU A 456 -9.58 -24.25 -15.91
CA LEU A 456 -9.29 -23.00 -16.60
C LEU A 456 -10.56 -22.39 -17.22
N GLU A 457 -11.46 -23.21 -17.75
CA GLU A 457 -12.77 -22.78 -18.27
C GLU A 457 -13.64 -22.17 -17.17
N GLU A 458 -13.67 -22.78 -15.99
CA GLU A 458 -14.40 -22.23 -14.84
C GLU A 458 -13.85 -20.87 -14.41
N ILE A 459 -12.52 -20.72 -14.36
CA ILE A 459 -11.88 -19.44 -13.99
C ILE A 459 -12.14 -18.37 -15.07
N ALA A 460 -11.98 -18.73 -16.34
CA ALA A 460 -12.22 -17.83 -17.48
C ALA A 460 -13.69 -17.40 -17.60
N GLY A 461 -14.63 -18.25 -17.18
CA GLY A 461 -16.06 -17.98 -17.18
C GLY A 461 -16.54 -17.09 -16.04
N LYS A 462 -15.73 -16.85 -14.98
CA LYS A 462 -16.13 -16.04 -13.83
C LYS A 462 -16.31 -14.58 -14.21
N THR A 463 -17.31 -13.95 -13.59
CA THR A 463 -17.56 -12.50 -13.64
C THR A 463 -17.14 -11.84 -12.34
N TRP A 464 -16.68 -10.60 -12.40
CA TRP A 464 -16.31 -9.86 -11.20
C TRP A 464 -17.56 -9.46 -10.41
N LYS A 465 -17.64 -9.90 -9.15
CA LYS A 465 -18.87 -9.81 -8.34
C LYS A 465 -19.22 -8.39 -7.87
N LYS A 466 -18.24 -7.46 -7.85
CA LYS A 466 -18.42 -6.12 -7.31
C LYS A 466 -18.69 -5.05 -8.41
N GLU A 467 -19.06 -5.46 -9.63
CA GLU A 467 -19.30 -4.52 -10.74
C GLU A 467 -20.47 -3.57 -10.43
N GLU A 468 -21.55 -4.05 -9.85
CA GLU A 468 -22.71 -3.24 -9.48
C GLU A 468 -22.39 -2.29 -8.30
N GLU A 469 -21.58 -2.73 -7.32
CA GLU A 469 -21.10 -1.87 -6.24
C GLU A 469 -20.27 -0.71 -6.80
N LEU A 470 -19.36 -0.99 -7.73
CA LEU A 470 -18.54 0.04 -8.38
C LEU A 470 -19.39 1.05 -9.17
N LYS A 471 -20.41 0.57 -9.89
CA LYS A 471 -21.33 1.46 -10.61
C LYS A 471 -22.13 2.34 -9.64
N GLY A 472 -22.63 1.78 -8.56
CA GLY A 472 -23.36 2.52 -7.51
C GLY A 472 -22.53 3.63 -6.90
N LEU A 473 -21.29 3.33 -6.50
CA LEU A 473 -20.37 4.33 -5.93
C LEU A 473 -20.00 5.44 -6.93
N LYS A 474 -19.85 5.12 -8.23
CA LYS A 474 -19.61 6.12 -9.25
C LYS A 474 -20.82 7.03 -9.47
N ALA A 475 -22.02 6.51 -9.39
CA ALA A 475 -23.24 7.33 -9.47
C ALA A 475 -23.38 8.24 -8.24
N GLU A 476 -23.06 7.74 -7.05
CA GLU A 476 -23.06 8.52 -5.80
C GLU A 476 -22.00 9.63 -5.86
N LEU A 477 -20.78 9.35 -6.34
CA LEU A 477 -19.75 10.36 -6.56
C LEU A 477 -20.21 11.45 -7.53
N ALA A 478 -20.83 11.08 -8.64
CA ALA A 478 -21.34 12.04 -9.61
C ALA A 478 -22.48 12.93 -9.06
N ALA A 479 -23.31 12.38 -8.17
CA ALA A 479 -24.35 13.15 -7.48
C ALA A 479 -23.73 14.15 -6.49
N LEU A 480 -22.75 13.71 -5.73
CA LEU A 480 -22.01 14.52 -4.77
C LEU A 480 -21.21 15.65 -5.47
N ASP A 481 -20.58 15.36 -6.61
CA ASP A 481 -19.89 16.37 -7.43
C ASP A 481 -20.82 17.48 -7.91
N ARG A 482 -22.03 17.14 -8.33
CA ARG A 482 -23.04 18.13 -8.73
C ARG A 482 -23.46 19.00 -7.55
N LYS A 483 -23.65 18.42 -6.36
CA LYS A 483 -23.98 19.15 -5.13
C LYS A 483 -22.89 20.16 -4.79
N ILE A 484 -21.63 19.71 -4.76
CA ILE A 484 -20.47 20.57 -4.49
C ILE A 484 -20.33 21.69 -5.52
N GLN A 485 -20.57 21.41 -6.80
CA GLN A 485 -20.53 22.46 -7.85
C GLN A 485 -21.61 23.52 -7.66
N LEU A 486 -22.80 23.13 -7.25
CA LEU A 486 -23.89 24.07 -6.96
C LEU A 486 -23.58 24.97 -5.75
N GLU A 487 -22.93 24.44 -4.73
CA GLU A 487 -22.54 25.19 -3.53
C GLU A 487 -21.33 26.13 -3.77
N LEU A 488 -20.44 25.77 -4.71
CA LEU A 488 -19.24 26.56 -5.05
C LEU A 488 -19.48 27.59 -6.18
N THR A 489 -20.65 27.61 -6.81
CA THR A 489 -20.98 28.61 -7.80
C THR A 489 -21.34 29.92 -7.06
N PRO A 490 -20.62 31.03 -7.25
CA PRO A 490 -21.01 32.31 -6.64
C PRO A 490 -22.40 32.68 -7.10
N PRO A 491 -23.25 33.26 -6.21
CA PRO A 491 -24.60 33.67 -6.58
C PRO A 491 -24.56 34.62 -7.78
N THR A 492 -25.31 34.29 -8.79
CA THR A 492 -25.43 35.13 -9.99
C THR A 492 -26.01 36.48 -9.60
N GLU A 493 -25.55 37.56 -10.24
CA GLU A 493 -25.98 38.98 -9.99
C GLU A 493 -27.51 39.20 -9.96
N LYS A 494 -28.31 38.17 -10.25
CA LYS A 494 -29.77 38.23 -10.15
C LYS A 494 -30.28 37.91 -8.74
N GLU A 495 -29.59 37.10 -7.97
CA GLU A 495 -29.99 36.75 -6.59
C GLU A 495 -29.60 37.84 -5.60
N CYS A 496 -28.50 38.58 -5.83
CA CYS A 496 -28.14 39.75 -5.04
C CYS A 496 -29.15 40.91 -5.15
N LYS A 497 -29.92 40.97 -6.24
CA LYS A 497 -30.95 42.03 -6.41
C LYS A 497 -32.31 41.68 -5.80
N GLU A 498 -32.55 40.44 -5.44
CA GLU A 498 -33.74 40.02 -4.70
C GLU A 498 -33.53 40.06 -3.17
N GLU A 499 -32.31 39.88 -2.67
CA GLU A 499 -32.00 40.06 -1.26
C GLU A 499 -31.94 41.53 -0.82
N GLU A 500 -31.48 42.45 -1.68
CA GLU A 500 -31.54 43.91 -1.41
C GLU A 500 -32.98 44.47 -1.39
N LYS A 501 -33.95 43.78 -2.01
CA LYS A 501 -35.37 44.18 -1.94
C LYS A 501 -36.11 43.63 -0.72
N ASN A 502 -35.56 42.65 -0.03
CA ASN A 502 -36.16 42.09 1.19
C ASN A 502 -35.60 42.69 2.49
N THR A 503 -34.51 43.47 2.43
CA THR A 503 -33.94 44.15 3.60
C THR A 503 -34.59 45.47 3.94
N ASP A 504 -35.36 46.08 3.02
CA ASP A 504 -36.09 47.32 3.30
C ASP A 504 -37.44 47.18 4.02
N ASN A 505 -37.83 45.95 4.39
CA ASN A 505 -39.10 45.67 5.08
C ASN A 505 -38.99 45.06 6.47
N VAL A 506 -37.81 45.04 7.10
CA VAL A 506 -37.63 44.54 8.48
C VAL A 506 -36.80 45.49 9.32
N GLU A 507 -37.18 46.74 9.37
CA GLU A 507 -36.83 47.66 10.44
C GLU A 507 -38.07 48.07 11.22
N VAL A 508 -38.66 47.22 11.96
CA VAL A 508 -39.46 47.42 13.17
C VAL A 508 -39.79 46.06 13.75
N ILE A 509 -38.95 45.52 14.56
CA ILE A 509 -39.19 44.67 15.76
C ILE A 509 -37.81 44.11 16.20
N ALA A 510 -37.03 44.87 16.87
CA ALA A 510 -35.89 44.39 17.63
C ALA A 510 -35.77 45.17 18.91
N ASN A 511 -36.47 44.71 19.95
CA ASN A 511 -36.14 45.01 21.35
C ASN A 511 -37.00 44.13 22.26
N ALA A 512 -36.61 42.89 22.46
CA ALA A 512 -36.87 42.10 23.68
C ALA A 512 -36.16 40.73 23.54
N ASP A 513 -35.41 40.38 24.61
CA ASP A 513 -34.83 39.07 24.89
C ASP A 513 -33.35 38.85 24.53
N ILE A 514 -32.50 39.64 25.16
CA ILE A 514 -31.18 39.19 25.55
C ILE A 514 -31.18 38.97 27.09
N ARG A 515 -31.54 37.76 27.51
CA ARG A 515 -31.13 37.17 28.80
C ARG A 515 -31.49 35.69 28.84
N ASN A 516 -30.48 34.85 29.06
CA ASN A 516 -30.51 33.39 29.29
C ASN A 516 -30.18 32.51 28.10
N LYS A 517 -28.88 32.18 28.02
CA LYS A 517 -28.41 30.81 27.76
C LYS A 517 -26.89 30.74 27.91
N HIS A 518 -26.43 30.83 29.13
CA HIS A 518 -25.17 30.20 29.56
C HIS A 518 -25.54 28.93 30.32
N GLN A 519 -24.87 27.86 30.00
CA GLN A 519 -24.78 26.53 30.63
C GLN A 519 -25.33 25.40 29.78
N HIS A 520 -24.39 24.72 29.09
CA HIS A 520 -24.31 23.25 29.11
C HIS A 520 -22.98 22.81 28.51
N PHE A 521 -21.97 22.73 29.37
CA PHE A 521 -20.80 21.90 29.08
C PHE A 521 -21.09 20.47 29.52
N SER A 522 -21.16 19.54 28.58
CA SER A 522 -21.28 18.12 28.88
C SER A 522 -19.94 17.60 29.41
N LYS A 523 -19.93 17.16 30.66
CA LYS A 523 -18.84 16.38 31.25
C LYS A 523 -18.86 14.97 30.66
N VAL A 524 -17.84 14.61 29.90
CA VAL A 524 -17.60 13.20 29.55
C VAL A 524 -16.90 12.53 30.73
N LYS A 525 -17.57 11.56 31.34
CA LYS A 525 -16.96 10.63 32.30
C LYS A 525 -16.17 9.56 31.52
N ILE A 526 -14.93 9.33 31.94
CA ILE A 526 -14.08 8.19 31.55
C ILE A 526 -14.46 6.98 32.41
#